data_a4b86619740819cad2f8a93da23cfa0b
#
_entry.id   a4b86619740819cad2f8a93da23cfa0b
#
_cell.length_a   1.000
_cell.length_b   1.000
_cell.length_c   1.000
_cell.angle_alpha   90.00
_cell.angle_beta   90.00
_cell.angle_gamma   90.00
#
_symmetry.space_group_name_H-M   'P 1'
#
loop_
_entity.id
_entity.type
_entity.pdbx_description
1 polymer ?
#
loop_
_entity_poly.entity_id
_entity_poly.type
_entity_poly.pdbx_seq_one_letter_code
_entity_poly.pdbx_strand_id
1 'polypeptide(L)'
;NAFPYRVCGGQQHSGSACVYSRSMDGEITCHAWHPVNIEEYGIAAPDPRDPDMVYGGGRNNVSLYNRRTGQTRNVGPDMGGRGGPFNRDVRTMPLIWSPVDSNMLFYVSNAVWRTTDHAHSWTRISGDLARQTWAVPATAGKYASEVKVQPMGTITALAPSPRDVSVIWAGTDDGNVQLTRDGGKHWSNVTPPGIKAWTRIFNLDAGHFDSKTAYVAANSMRIDDLNPHFWRTHDGGKTWKEIDNGLTPGAVANSIRE
;
A
#
# COMPACT_ATOMS: atom_id res chain seq x y z
N ASN A 1 -7.38 7.74 -17.14
CA ASN A 1 -7.87 8.96 -17.84
C ASN A 1 -8.07 8.77 -19.35
N ALA A 2 -8.13 7.55 -19.84
CA ALA A 2 -8.48 7.24 -21.24
C ALA A 2 -9.95 6.80 -21.34
N PHE A 3 -10.57 7.00 -22.50
CA PHE A 3 -11.86 6.42 -22.82
C PHE A 3 -11.75 5.54 -24.07
N PRO A 4 -12.17 4.29 -24.04
CA PRO A 4 -12.55 3.51 -22.87
C PRO A 4 -11.40 3.43 -21.83
N TYR A 5 -11.73 3.46 -20.53
CA TYR A 5 -10.72 3.28 -19.52
C TYR A 5 -10.24 1.82 -19.45
N ARG A 6 -9.12 1.59 -18.80
CA ARG A 6 -8.56 0.24 -18.62
C ARG A 6 -8.51 -0.10 -17.14
N VAL A 7 -8.71 -1.37 -16.83
CA VAL A 7 -8.45 -1.97 -15.54
C VAL A 7 -7.17 -2.79 -15.67
N CYS A 8 -6.21 -2.55 -14.79
CA CYS A 8 -4.91 -3.20 -14.83
C CYS A 8 -4.60 -3.90 -13.52
N GLY A 9 -3.93 -5.05 -13.57
CA GLY A 9 -3.52 -5.77 -12.37
C GLY A 9 -2.58 -6.94 -12.66
N GLY A 10 -1.87 -7.35 -11.60
CA GLY A 10 -1.11 -8.59 -11.58
C GLY A 10 -2.04 -9.77 -11.29
N GLN A 11 -1.76 -10.91 -11.88
CA GLN A 11 -2.49 -12.15 -11.67
C GLN A 11 -1.53 -13.24 -11.22
N GLN A 12 -1.95 -14.02 -10.23
CA GLN A 12 -1.17 -15.16 -9.77
C GLN A 12 -1.07 -16.23 -10.87
N HIS A 13 0.13 -16.71 -11.15
CA HIS A 13 0.45 -17.77 -12.11
C HIS A 13 0.06 -17.52 -13.57
N SER A 14 -0.58 -16.41 -13.91
CA SER A 14 -1.06 -16.14 -15.27
C SER A 14 -0.50 -14.85 -15.88
N GLY A 15 0.44 -14.20 -15.18
CA GLY A 15 1.00 -12.94 -15.62
C GLY A 15 0.15 -11.75 -15.22
N SER A 16 0.27 -10.66 -15.96
CA SER A 16 -0.43 -9.41 -15.67
C SER A 16 -1.01 -8.80 -16.94
N ALA A 17 -2.13 -8.12 -16.80
CA ALA A 17 -2.82 -7.53 -17.93
C ALA A 17 -3.51 -6.21 -17.60
N CYS A 18 -3.71 -5.41 -18.65
CA CYS A 18 -4.69 -4.34 -18.70
C CYS A 18 -5.80 -4.73 -19.64
N VAL A 19 -7.05 -4.54 -19.24
CA VAL A 19 -8.23 -4.83 -20.06
C VAL A 19 -9.01 -3.55 -20.29
N TYR A 20 -9.53 -3.34 -21.51
CA TYR A 20 -10.44 -2.26 -21.79
C TYR A 20 -11.79 -2.48 -21.11
N SER A 21 -12.40 -1.42 -20.58
CA SER A 21 -13.73 -1.46 -19.98
C SER A 21 -14.86 -1.65 -20.99
N ARG A 22 -14.57 -1.43 -22.27
CA ARG A 22 -15.49 -1.62 -23.40
C ARG A 22 -14.72 -2.08 -24.63
N SER A 23 -15.34 -2.90 -25.46
CA SER A 23 -14.86 -3.32 -26.77
C SER A 23 -15.81 -2.89 -27.87
N MET A 24 -15.32 -2.80 -29.09
CA MET A 24 -16.13 -2.56 -30.29
C MET A 24 -16.89 -3.83 -30.73
N ASP A 25 -16.55 -4.98 -30.16
CA ASP A 25 -17.16 -6.28 -30.52
C ASP A 25 -18.47 -6.56 -29.76
N GLY A 26 -18.98 -5.60 -28.97
CA GLY A 26 -20.16 -5.77 -28.12
C GLY A 26 -19.91 -6.56 -26.83
N GLU A 27 -18.77 -7.24 -26.73
CA GLU A 27 -18.32 -7.98 -25.56
C GLU A 27 -16.80 -7.79 -25.34
N ILE A 28 -16.31 -8.09 -24.15
CA ILE A 28 -14.87 -8.03 -23.84
C ILE A 28 -14.25 -9.37 -24.23
N THR A 29 -13.63 -9.43 -25.41
CA THR A 29 -12.92 -10.60 -25.93
C THR A 29 -11.44 -10.56 -25.55
N CYS A 30 -10.68 -11.59 -25.93
CA CYS A 30 -9.23 -11.62 -25.73
C CYS A 30 -8.49 -10.47 -26.42
N HIS A 31 -9.04 -9.88 -27.47
CA HIS A 31 -8.47 -8.70 -28.14
C HIS A 31 -8.46 -7.44 -27.27
N ALA A 32 -9.33 -7.36 -26.26
CA ALA A 32 -9.36 -6.26 -25.30
C ALA A 32 -8.31 -6.38 -24.19
N TRP A 33 -7.65 -7.53 -24.07
CA TRP A 33 -6.63 -7.81 -23.06
C TRP A 33 -5.24 -7.51 -23.61
N HIS A 34 -4.47 -6.73 -22.86
CA HIS A 34 -3.11 -6.38 -23.21
C HIS A 34 -2.19 -6.80 -22.08
N PRO A 35 -1.23 -7.69 -22.31
CA PRO A 35 -0.27 -8.06 -21.28
C PRO A 35 0.53 -6.83 -20.86
N VAL A 36 0.84 -6.76 -19.57
CA VAL A 36 1.75 -5.78 -18.97
C VAL A 36 2.72 -6.55 -18.07
N ASN A 37 3.96 -6.14 -18.03
CA ASN A 37 4.96 -6.91 -17.27
C ASN A 37 5.02 -6.44 -15.82
N ILE A 38 4.06 -6.89 -15.03
CA ILE A 38 3.99 -6.65 -13.58
C ILE A 38 4.14 -8.00 -12.90
N GLU A 39 4.87 -8.03 -11.78
CA GLU A 39 4.98 -9.24 -10.97
C GLU A 39 3.59 -9.74 -10.52
N GLU A 40 3.43 -11.04 -10.40
CA GLU A 40 2.23 -11.63 -9.80
C GLU A 40 1.98 -11.01 -8.41
N TYR A 41 0.74 -10.76 -8.06
CA TYR A 41 0.30 -9.99 -6.89
C TYR A 41 0.72 -8.50 -6.90
N GLY A 42 1.40 -8.03 -7.93
CA GLY A 42 1.84 -6.65 -8.04
C GLY A 42 0.71 -5.67 -8.29
N ILE A 43 0.92 -4.44 -7.84
CA ILE A 43 0.03 -3.32 -8.11
C ILE A 43 0.40 -2.71 -9.46
N ALA A 44 -0.58 -2.55 -10.35
CA ALA A 44 -0.43 -1.79 -11.58
C ALA A 44 -0.75 -0.31 -11.35
N ALA A 45 0.19 0.56 -11.68
CA ALA A 45 0.04 2.01 -11.56
C ALA A 45 0.35 2.69 -12.92
N PRO A 46 -0.60 2.75 -13.87
CA PRO A 46 -0.41 3.47 -15.12
C PRO A 46 -0.08 4.94 -14.85
N ASP A 47 0.85 5.51 -15.63
CA ASP A 47 1.20 6.93 -15.52
C ASP A 47 -0.05 7.78 -15.83
N PRO A 48 -0.46 8.70 -14.95
CA PRO A 48 -1.66 9.51 -15.15
C PRO A 48 -1.58 10.45 -16.36
N ARG A 49 -0.38 10.73 -16.87
CA ARG A 49 -0.16 11.59 -18.04
C ARG A 49 0.09 10.79 -19.32
N ASP A 50 0.62 9.57 -19.19
CA ASP A 50 0.86 8.65 -20.32
C ASP A 50 0.46 7.22 -19.93
N PRO A 51 -0.81 6.84 -20.13
CA PRO A 51 -1.33 5.55 -19.69
C PRO A 51 -0.74 4.33 -20.44
N ASP A 52 0.12 4.56 -21.43
CA ASP A 52 0.88 3.49 -22.07
C ASP A 52 2.18 3.16 -21.33
N MET A 53 2.57 3.99 -20.38
CA MET A 53 3.63 3.71 -19.42
C MET A 53 3.01 3.15 -18.15
N VAL A 54 3.25 1.86 -17.87
CA VAL A 54 2.64 1.16 -16.73
C VAL A 54 3.73 0.79 -15.74
N TYR A 55 3.67 1.39 -14.54
CA TYR A 55 4.52 1.02 -13.43
C TYR A 55 3.92 -0.18 -12.70
N GLY A 56 4.76 -1.14 -12.35
CA GLY A 56 4.36 -2.35 -11.64
C GLY A 56 5.09 -2.48 -10.31
N GLY A 57 4.33 -2.48 -9.21
CA GLY A 57 4.90 -2.72 -7.88
C GLY A 57 4.92 -4.21 -7.57
N GLY A 58 6.07 -4.74 -7.24
CA GLY A 58 6.27 -6.11 -6.78
C GLY A 58 7.20 -6.16 -5.59
N ARG A 59 7.63 -7.37 -5.21
CA ARG A 59 8.63 -7.57 -4.16
C ARG A 59 9.97 -7.03 -4.61
N ASN A 60 10.57 -6.14 -3.81
CA ASN A 60 11.92 -5.61 -4.05
C ASN A 60 12.10 -4.92 -5.41
N ASN A 61 11.02 -4.56 -6.09
CA ASN A 61 11.13 -4.08 -7.45
C ASN A 61 9.97 -3.15 -7.85
N VAL A 62 10.28 -2.15 -8.65
CA VAL A 62 9.30 -1.42 -9.46
C VAL A 62 9.70 -1.59 -10.92
N SER A 63 8.86 -2.24 -11.71
CA SER A 63 9.02 -2.35 -13.16
C SER A 63 8.34 -1.19 -13.87
N LEU A 64 8.87 -0.79 -15.01
CA LEU A 64 8.21 0.11 -15.96
C LEU A 64 8.05 -0.62 -17.29
N TYR A 65 6.82 -0.81 -17.72
CA TYR A 65 6.45 -1.39 -18.99
C TYR A 65 5.96 -0.33 -19.95
N ASN A 66 6.59 -0.26 -21.12
CA ASN A 66 6.13 0.60 -22.23
C ASN A 66 5.26 -0.22 -23.17
N ARG A 67 3.97 0.04 -23.20
CA ARG A 67 3.00 -0.70 -24.02
C ARG A 67 3.19 -0.50 -25.52
N ARG A 68 3.77 0.63 -25.96
CA ARG A 68 4.00 0.92 -27.39
C ARG A 68 5.15 0.07 -27.96
N THR A 69 6.16 -0.22 -27.13
CA THR A 69 7.37 -0.93 -27.58
C THR A 69 7.47 -2.34 -27.05
N GLY A 70 6.67 -2.70 -26.03
CA GLY A 70 6.77 -3.97 -25.31
C GLY A 70 7.99 -4.07 -24.38
N GLN A 71 8.76 -3.00 -24.21
CA GLN A 71 9.96 -3.02 -23.39
C GLN A 71 9.63 -2.90 -21.91
N THR A 72 10.38 -3.63 -21.10
CA THR A 72 10.35 -3.56 -19.63
C THR A 72 11.72 -3.20 -19.08
N ARG A 73 11.75 -2.38 -18.03
CA ARG A 73 12.97 -2.10 -17.27
C ARG A 73 12.66 -2.05 -15.78
N ASN A 74 13.65 -2.38 -14.95
CA ASN A 74 13.60 -2.10 -13.53
C ASN A 74 13.88 -0.63 -13.28
N VAL A 75 13.02 0.01 -12.51
CA VAL A 75 13.11 1.45 -12.16
C VAL A 75 12.90 1.66 -10.66
N GLY A 76 12.96 0.60 -9.85
CA GLY A 76 12.75 0.66 -8.41
C GLY A 76 13.88 1.37 -7.66
N PRO A 77 13.62 1.79 -6.40
CA PRO A 77 14.64 2.38 -5.55
C PRO A 77 15.71 1.36 -5.18
N ASP A 78 16.93 1.85 -4.95
CA ASP A 78 17.96 1.03 -4.31
C ASP A 78 17.68 0.91 -2.81
N MET A 79 17.25 -0.26 -2.39
CA MET A 79 16.91 -0.58 -0.99
C MET A 79 18.03 -1.34 -0.27
N GLY A 80 19.23 -1.42 -0.85
CA GLY A 80 20.38 -2.11 -0.27
C GLY A 80 20.35 -3.63 -0.44
N GLY A 81 19.61 -4.14 -1.44
CA GLY A 81 19.49 -5.55 -1.74
C GLY A 81 18.67 -6.33 -0.70
N ARG A 82 18.57 -7.65 -0.90
CA ARG A 82 17.79 -8.54 -0.02
C ARG A 82 18.42 -8.60 1.38
N GLY A 83 17.63 -8.27 2.41
CA GLY A 83 18.10 -8.19 3.79
C GLY A 83 18.68 -6.84 4.19
N GLY A 84 18.63 -5.84 3.30
CA GLY A 84 18.96 -4.46 3.65
C GLY A 84 18.00 -3.88 4.70
N PRO A 85 18.42 -2.85 5.44
CA PRO A 85 17.64 -2.32 6.57
C PRO A 85 16.28 -1.73 6.17
N PHE A 86 16.12 -1.35 4.90
CA PHE A 86 14.89 -0.79 4.33
C PHE A 86 14.27 -1.69 3.27
N ASN A 87 14.58 -2.97 3.28
CA ASN A 87 14.16 -3.95 2.27
C ASN A 87 13.41 -5.13 2.93
N ARG A 88 12.40 -4.79 3.75
CA ARG A 88 11.40 -5.78 4.18
C ARG A 88 10.14 -5.58 3.35
N ASP A 89 9.65 -6.66 2.79
CA ASP A 89 8.53 -6.65 1.86
C ASP A 89 7.57 -7.83 2.07
N VAL A 90 6.40 -7.69 1.52
CA VAL A 90 5.45 -8.77 1.27
C VAL A 90 5.13 -8.83 -0.22
N ARG A 91 4.34 -9.80 -0.66
CA ARG A 91 4.06 -10.01 -2.09
C ARG A 91 3.38 -8.80 -2.77
N THR A 92 2.47 -8.13 -2.06
CA THR A 92 1.73 -6.98 -2.59
C THR A 92 2.19 -5.73 -1.87
N MET A 93 3.06 -4.97 -2.51
CA MET A 93 3.58 -3.71 -1.99
C MET A 93 2.82 -2.54 -2.63
N PRO A 94 2.33 -1.58 -1.83
CA PRO A 94 1.72 -0.37 -2.37
C PRO A 94 2.63 0.38 -3.35
N LEU A 95 2.07 0.69 -4.52
CA LEU A 95 2.64 1.57 -5.53
C LEU A 95 1.53 2.53 -5.97
N ILE A 96 1.63 3.80 -5.62
CA ILE A 96 0.50 4.73 -5.70
C ILE A 96 0.96 6.09 -6.21
N TRP A 97 0.31 6.60 -7.25
CA TRP A 97 0.45 7.98 -7.69
C TRP A 97 -0.20 8.93 -6.68
N SER A 98 0.42 10.08 -6.48
CA SER A 98 -0.21 11.16 -5.73
C SER A 98 -1.50 11.60 -6.43
N PRO A 99 -2.62 11.74 -5.70
CA PRO A 99 -3.86 12.21 -6.29
C PRO A 99 -3.86 13.71 -6.64
N VAL A 100 -2.87 14.48 -6.14
CA VAL A 100 -2.76 15.93 -6.34
C VAL A 100 -1.54 16.36 -7.16
N ASP A 101 -0.55 15.50 -7.31
CA ASP A 101 0.64 15.75 -8.13
C ASP A 101 0.92 14.56 -9.04
N SER A 102 0.59 14.68 -10.31
CA SER A 102 0.74 13.61 -11.30
C SER A 102 2.22 13.24 -11.62
N ASN A 103 3.19 13.99 -11.12
CA ASN A 103 4.61 13.64 -11.24
C ASN A 103 5.08 12.75 -10.09
N MET A 104 4.32 12.69 -8.99
CA MET A 104 4.75 12.07 -7.76
C MET A 104 4.22 10.64 -7.64
N LEU A 105 5.13 9.67 -7.61
CA LEU A 105 4.84 8.25 -7.40
C LEU A 105 5.47 7.81 -6.09
N PHE A 106 4.73 7.04 -5.31
CA PHE A 106 5.19 6.44 -4.07
C PHE A 106 5.33 4.93 -4.21
N TYR A 107 6.37 4.39 -3.63
CA TYR A 107 6.58 2.97 -3.41
C TYR A 107 6.94 2.73 -1.94
N VAL A 108 6.66 1.55 -1.42
CA VAL A 108 6.93 1.25 -0.02
C VAL A 108 7.67 -0.08 0.16
N SER A 109 8.34 -0.18 1.29
CA SER A 109 8.86 -1.37 1.93
C SER A 109 8.49 -1.29 3.42
N ASN A 110 9.40 -1.44 4.35
CA ASN A 110 9.25 -0.93 5.71
C ASN A 110 9.48 0.60 5.81
N ALA A 111 9.86 1.23 4.70
CA ALA A 111 9.99 2.67 4.55
C ALA A 111 9.21 3.16 3.33
N VAL A 112 8.96 4.46 3.25
CA VAL A 112 8.30 5.12 2.11
C VAL A 112 9.34 5.74 1.21
N TRP A 113 9.21 5.48 -0.08
CA TRP A 113 10.03 5.99 -1.16
C TRP A 113 9.19 6.85 -2.08
N ARG A 114 9.77 7.93 -2.60
CA ARG A 114 9.11 8.88 -3.50
C ARG A 114 10.00 9.18 -4.69
N THR A 115 9.39 9.22 -5.86
CA THR A 115 9.99 9.81 -7.09
C THR A 115 9.11 10.94 -7.61
N THR A 116 9.71 11.92 -8.28
CA THR A 116 9.02 13.02 -8.97
C THR A 116 9.54 13.22 -10.40
N ASP A 117 10.35 12.28 -10.88
CA ASP A 117 11.05 12.32 -12.16
C ASP A 117 10.85 11.03 -12.97
N HIS A 118 9.66 10.44 -12.91
CA HIS A 118 9.32 9.19 -13.61
C HIS A 118 10.20 8.00 -13.22
N ALA A 119 10.57 7.91 -11.95
CA ALA A 119 11.42 6.87 -11.40
C ALA A 119 12.85 6.83 -11.97
N HIS A 120 13.36 7.97 -12.47
CA HIS A 120 14.77 8.11 -12.76
C HIS A 120 15.60 8.19 -11.47
N SER A 121 15.02 8.78 -10.43
CA SER A 121 15.59 8.78 -9.09
C SER A 121 14.52 8.58 -8.03
N TRP A 122 14.93 8.07 -6.86
CA TRP A 122 14.08 7.87 -5.71
C TRP A 122 14.67 8.49 -4.46
N THR A 123 13.82 9.10 -3.66
CA THR A 123 14.17 9.63 -2.35
C THR A 123 13.41 8.83 -1.28
N ARG A 124 14.13 8.28 -0.31
CA ARG A 124 13.51 7.72 0.87
C ARG A 124 13.05 8.86 1.78
N ILE A 125 11.75 8.89 2.07
CA ILE A 125 11.10 9.96 2.85
C ILE A 125 10.62 9.49 4.22
N SER A 126 11.03 8.30 4.68
CA SER A 126 10.77 7.85 6.05
C SER A 126 11.93 7.00 6.58
N GLY A 127 11.99 6.84 7.89
CA GLY A 127 12.67 5.73 8.53
C GLY A 127 11.87 4.43 8.40
N ASP A 128 12.21 3.46 9.22
CA ASP A 128 11.42 2.23 9.40
C ASP A 128 10.14 2.57 10.17
N LEU A 129 8.97 2.44 9.53
CA LEU A 129 7.67 2.79 10.10
C LEU A 129 6.98 1.61 10.81
N ALA A 130 7.55 0.41 10.70
CA ALA A 130 7.03 -0.78 11.35
C ALA A 130 7.24 -0.72 12.88
N ARG A 131 6.60 -1.63 13.57
CA ARG A 131 6.73 -1.77 15.02
C ARG A 131 8.15 -2.21 15.39
N GLN A 132 8.83 -1.42 16.21
CA GLN A 132 10.24 -1.68 16.57
C GLN A 132 10.39 -2.77 17.61
N THR A 133 9.38 -2.95 18.47
CA THR A 133 9.34 -3.96 19.53
C THR A 133 7.97 -4.59 19.63
N TRP A 134 7.90 -5.83 20.08
CA TRP A 134 6.67 -6.58 20.32
C TRP A 134 6.90 -7.62 21.42
N ALA A 135 5.83 -7.98 22.13
CA ALA A 135 5.90 -9.00 23.16
C ALA A 135 5.90 -10.39 22.53
N VAL A 136 6.77 -11.28 23.00
CA VAL A 136 6.72 -12.68 22.63
C VAL A 136 5.44 -13.29 23.21
N PRO A 137 4.57 -13.93 22.39
CA PRO A 137 3.34 -14.52 22.87
C PRO A 137 3.60 -15.61 23.93
N ALA A 138 2.78 -15.66 24.97
CA ALA A 138 2.87 -16.71 26.00
C ALA A 138 2.75 -18.13 25.41
N THR A 139 2.04 -18.27 24.30
CA THR A 139 1.90 -19.51 23.54
C THR A 139 3.21 -20.03 22.94
N ALA A 140 4.27 -19.20 22.86
CA ALA A 140 5.61 -19.65 22.46
C ALA A 140 6.22 -20.63 23.48
N GLY A 141 5.75 -20.63 24.72
CA GLY A 141 6.14 -21.58 25.77
C GLY A 141 7.68 -21.64 25.94
N LYS A 142 8.24 -22.85 25.94
CA LYS A 142 9.69 -23.06 26.11
C LYS A 142 10.56 -22.41 25.02
N TYR A 143 10.01 -22.09 23.87
CA TYR A 143 10.75 -21.45 22.78
C TYR A 143 10.83 -19.93 22.92
N ALA A 144 10.15 -19.34 23.89
CA ALA A 144 10.12 -17.88 24.07
C ALA A 144 11.52 -17.27 24.25
N SER A 145 12.45 -18.00 24.90
CA SER A 145 13.84 -17.56 25.11
C SER A 145 14.69 -17.55 23.83
N GLU A 146 14.27 -18.27 22.79
CA GLU A 146 14.98 -18.37 21.51
C GLU A 146 14.54 -17.25 20.54
N VAL A 147 13.43 -16.57 20.84
CA VAL A 147 12.86 -15.54 19.97
C VAL A 147 13.66 -14.25 20.07
N LYS A 148 14.27 -13.85 18.96
CA LYS A 148 14.90 -12.53 18.85
C LYS A 148 13.84 -11.50 18.45
N VAL A 149 13.51 -10.60 19.38
CA VAL A 149 12.60 -9.48 19.10
C VAL A 149 13.35 -8.47 18.23
N GLN A 150 12.88 -8.29 17.02
CA GLN A 150 13.41 -7.35 16.04
C GLN A 150 12.25 -6.82 15.16
N PRO A 151 12.39 -5.67 14.50
CA PRO A 151 11.39 -5.19 13.55
C PRO A 151 11.20 -6.21 12.42
N MET A 152 9.96 -6.61 12.17
CA MET A 152 9.60 -7.58 11.12
C MET A 152 8.54 -7.07 10.17
N GLY A 153 7.78 -6.06 10.57
CA GLY A 153 6.67 -5.52 9.80
C GLY A 153 7.11 -4.75 8.56
N THR A 154 6.16 -4.56 7.66
CA THR A 154 6.29 -3.77 6.45
C THR A 154 5.03 -2.92 6.24
N ILE A 155 5.11 -1.90 5.38
CA ILE A 155 3.96 -1.05 5.05
C ILE A 155 3.09 -1.83 4.05
N THR A 156 1.82 -2.01 4.39
CA THR A 156 0.83 -2.72 3.55
C THR A 156 -0.30 -1.84 3.06
N ALA A 157 -0.41 -0.62 3.59
CA ALA A 157 -1.35 0.39 3.15
C ALA A 157 -0.68 1.76 3.09
N LEU A 158 -0.92 2.50 2.03
CA LEU A 158 -0.44 3.87 1.86
C LEU A 158 -1.57 4.72 1.29
N ALA A 159 -1.83 5.88 1.89
CA ALA A 159 -2.87 6.80 1.48
C ALA A 159 -2.33 8.24 1.44
N PRO A 160 -1.77 8.69 0.29
CA PRO A 160 -1.50 10.09 0.07
C PRO A 160 -2.82 10.88 0.04
N SER A 161 -2.86 12.02 0.72
CA SER A 161 -4.07 12.84 0.77
C SER A 161 -4.42 13.42 -0.61
N PRO A 162 -5.70 13.38 -1.02
CA PRO A 162 -6.17 14.07 -2.23
C PRO A 162 -6.35 15.59 -2.02
N ARG A 163 -6.09 16.10 -0.83
CA ARG A 163 -6.31 17.52 -0.46
C ARG A 163 -5.01 18.26 -0.15
N ASP A 164 -3.95 17.53 0.22
CA ASP A 164 -2.68 18.14 0.63
C ASP A 164 -1.52 17.17 0.29
N VAL A 165 -0.65 17.60 -0.61
CA VAL A 165 0.49 16.82 -1.10
C VAL A 165 1.49 16.46 0.02
N SER A 166 1.49 17.22 1.12
CA SER A 166 2.39 16.99 2.27
C SER A 166 1.86 15.97 3.26
N VAL A 167 0.56 15.57 3.15
CA VAL A 167 -0.09 14.65 4.07
C VAL A 167 -0.11 13.25 3.48
N ILE A 168 0.50 12.29 4.19
CA ILE A 168 0.55 10.88 3.78
C ILE A 168 0.33 10.00 5.01
N TRP A 169 -0.60 9.05 4.88
CA TRP A 169 -0.85 8.02 5.87
C TRP A 169 -0.21 6.70 5.45
N ALA A 170 0.39 5.99 6.38
CA ALA A 170 0.97 4.67 6.15
C ALA A 170 0.53 3.67 7.22
N GLY A 171 0.12 2.49 6.81
CA GLY A 171 -0.29 1.41 7.69
C GLY A 171 0.58 0.17 7.51
N THR A 172 0.95 -0.47 8.62
CA THR A 172 1.84 -1.62 8.61
C THR A 172 1.10 -2.94 8.89
N ASP A 173 1.71 -4.06 8.52
CA ASP A 173 1.13 -5.38 8.77
C ASP A 173 1.34 -5.90 10.20
N ASP A 174 2.04 -5.11 11.01
CA ASP A 174 2.26 -5.37 12.44
C ASP A 174 1.55 -4.37 13.37
N GLY A 175 0.63 -3.54 12.80
CA GLY A 175 -0.35 -2.77 13.55
C GLY A 175 0.06 -1.35 13.90
N ASN A 176 0.88 -0.67 13.08
CA ASN A 176 1.10 0.77 13.21
C ASN A 176 0.32 1.53 12.14
N VAL A 177 -0.22 2.69 12.54
CA VAL A 177 -0.67 3.75 11.62
C VAL A 177 0.23 4.95 11.83
N GLN A 178 0.89 5.38 10.78
CA GLN A 178 1.85 6.48 10.77
C GLN A 178 1.35 7.60 9.90
N LEU A 179 1.64 8.83 10.27
CA LEU A 179 1.24 10.02 9.54
C LEU A 179 2.39 11.01 9.43
N THR A 180 2.60 11.52 8.22
CA THR A 180 3.38 12.74 7.97
C THR A 180 2.45 13.88 7.53
N ARG A 181 2.81 15.12 7.88
CA ARG A 181 2.12 16.36 7.48
C ARG A 181 3.06 17.35 6.79
N ASP A 182 4.28 16.91 6.48
CA ASP A 182 5.35 17.75 5.95
C ASP A 182 6.13 17.06 4.82
N GLY A 183 5.45 16.18 4.09
CA GLY A 183 6.00 15.48 2.94
C GLY A 183 7.06 14.44 3.28
N GLY A 184 7.02 13.89 4.50
CA GLY A 184 7.90 12.82 4.94
C GLY A 184 9.11 13.26 5.75
N LYS A 185 9.23 14.54 6.12
CA LYS A 185 10.33 15.02 6.97
C LYS A 185 10.19 14.49 8.40
N HIS A 186 8.96 14.47 8.91
CA HIS A 186 8.62 13.90 10.22
C HIS A 186 7.43 12.94 10.09
N TRP A 187 7.51 11.83 10.83
CA TRP A 187 6.43 10.85 10.94
C TRP A 187 6.01 10.68 12.40
N SER A 188 4.72 10.58 12.63
CA SER A 188 4.14 10.39 13.95
C SER A 188 3.30 9.11 13.97
N ASN A 189 3.48 8.29 15.00
CA ASN A 189 2.59 7.16 15.24
C ASN A 189 1.25 7.68 15.75
N VAL A 190 0.20 7.42 14.99
CA VAL A 190 -1.18 7.84 15.26
C VAL A 190 -2.13 6.62 15.29
N THR A 191 -1.61 5.47 15.63
CA THR A 191 -2.36 4.20 15.66
C THR A 191 -3.63 4.32 16.49
N PRO A 192 -4.80 3.90 15.98
CA PRO A 192 -6.03 3.85 16.75
C PRO A 192 -5.86 3.03 18.05
N PRO A 193 -6.44 3.47 19.18
CA PRO A 193 -6.43 2.71 20.41
C PRO A 193 -7.14 1.37 20.20
N GLY A 194 -6.61 0.30 20.77
CA GLY A 194 -7.16 -1.06 20.61
C GLY A 194 -6.51 -1.89 19.49
N ILE A 195 -5.82 -1.28 18.55
CA ILE A 195 -5.02 -2.04 17.56
C ILE A 195 -3.85 -2.74 18.27
N LYS A 196 -3.87 -4.07 18.23
CA LYS A 196 -2.83 -4.92 18.83
C LYS A 196 -1.65 -5.10 17.88
N ALA A 197 -0.50 -5.53 18.41
CA ALA A 197 0.60 -6.02 17.59
C ALA A 197 0.11 -7.16 16.68
N TRP A 198 0.64 -7.21 15.44
CA TRP A 198 0.29 -8.20 14.41
C TRP A 198 -1.11 -8.04 13.79
N THR A 199 -1.88 -7.02 14.18
CA THR A 199 -3.05 -6.58 13.41
C THR A 199 -2.56 -5.95 12.11
N ARG A 200 -2.96 -6.48 10.97
CA ARG A 200 -2.57 -5.92 9.68
C ARG A 200 -3.46 -4.71 9.35
N ILE A 201 -2.87 -3.56 9.13
CA ILE A 201 -3.57 -2.44 8.48
C ILE A 201 -3.70 -2.78 7.00
N PHE A 202 -4.88 -3.23 6.63
CA PHE A 202 -5.12 -3.78 5.29
C PHE A 202 -5.39 -2.69 4.26
N ASN A 203 -6.14 -1.66 4.66
CA ASN A 203 -6.44 -0.52 3.82
C ASN A 203 -6.49 0.77 4.65
N LEU A 204 -6.05 1.84 4.03
CA LEU A 204 -6.18 3.22 4.49
C LEU A 204 -6.84 4.05 3.40
N ASP A 205 -7.70 4.97 3.78
CA ASP A 205 -8.24 5.97 2.89
C ASP A 205 -8.11 7.35 3.53
N ALA A 206 -7.40 8.26 2.86
CA ALA A 206 -7.27 9.65 3.31
C ALA A 206 -8.51 10.43 2.88
N GLY A 207 -9.02 11.28 3.77
CA GLY A 207 -10.26 12.04 3.55
C GLY A 207 -10.27 12.82 2.24
N HIS A 208 -11.37 12.73 1.52
CA HIS A 208 -11.55 13.38 0.23
C HIS A 208 -12.05 14.83 0.35
N PHE A 209 -12.57 15.20 1.52
CA PHE A 209 -13.13 16.53 1.77
C PHE A 209 -12.21 17.40 2.61
N ASP A 210 -11.34 16.82 3.43
CA ASP A 210 -10.32 17.51 4.22
C ASP A 210 -9.08 16.66 4.41
N SER A 211 -7.94 17.26 4.81
CA SER A 211 -6.67 16.56 4.98
C SER A 211 -6.46 15.94 6.37
N LYS A 212 -7.41 16.10 7.30
CA LYS A 212 -7.32 15.58 8.68
C LYS A 212 -8.13 14.31 8.89
N THR A 213 -9.08 14.04 8.00
CA THR A 213 -9.90 12.83 8.01
C THR A 213 -9.11 11.65 7.42
N ALA A 214 -9.28 10.49 8.04
CA ALA A 214 -8.80 9.22 7.49
C ALA A 214 -9.62 8.06 8.03
N TYR A 215 -9.62 6.99 7.25
CA TYR A 215 -10.30 5.74 7.55
C TYR A 215 -9.30 4.58 7.53
N VAL A 216 -9.47 3.65 8.45
CA VAL A 216 -8.61 2.45 8.59
C VAL A 216 -9.48 1.21 8.55
N ALA A 217 -9.13 0.25 7.70
CA ALA A 217 -9.60 -1.13 7.77
C ALA A 217 -8.45 -2.01 8.26
N ALA A 218 -8.67 -2.71 9.35
CA ALA A 218 -7.66 -3.57 9.95
C ALA A 218 -8.15 -5.02 10.12
N ASN A 219 -7.22 -5.95 9.95
CA ASN A 219 -7.45 -7.36 9.92
C ASN A 219 -6.58 -8.04 10.98
N SER A 220 -7.22 -8.70 11.92
CA SER A 220 -6.58 -9.34 13.07
C SER A 220 -6.54 -10.88 12.98
N MET A 221 -6.69 -11.46 11.79
CA MET A 221 -6.70 -12.92 11.57
C MET A 221 -5.45 -13.62 12.14
N ARG A 222 -4.28 -12.96 12.10
CA ARG A 222 -3.02 -13.52 12.64
C ARG A 222 -3.05 -13.76 14.15
N ILE A 223 -3.99 -13.16 14.85
CA ILE A 223 -4.16 -13.24 16.30
C ILE A 223 -5.55 -13.78 16.69
N ASP A 224 -6.14 -14.59 15.80
CA ASP A 224 -7.43 -15.31 15.98
C ASP A 224 -8.65 -14.39 16.17
N ASP A 225 -8.58 -13.15 15.73
CA ASP A 225 -9.71 -12.24 15.72
C ASP A 225 -10.20 -12.04 14.28
N LEU A 226 -11.35 -12.60 13.96
CA LEU A 226 -11.98 -12.54 12.63
C LEU A 226 -13.05 -11.44 12.55
N ASN A 227 -13.24 -10.63 13.58
CA ASN A 227 -14.20 -9.56 13.54
C ASN A 227 -13.73 -8.42 12.62
N PRO A 228 -14.67 -7.68 12.02
CA PRO A 228 -14.33 -6.50 11.25
C PRO A 228 -13.88 -5.38 12.19
N HIS A 229 -12.82 -4.69 11.81
CA HIS A 229 -12.28 -3.55 12.56
C HIS A 229 -12.08 -2.36 11.64
N PHE A 230 -12.90 -1.33 11.86
CA PHE A 230 -12.84 -0.08 11.11
C PHE A 230 -12.75 1.11 12.05
N TRP A 231 -11.88 2.05 11.74
CA TRP A 231 -11.76 3.30 12.49
C TRP A 231 -11.82 4.51 11.58
N ARG A 232 -12.29 5.62 12.14
CA ARG A 232 -12.29 6.93 11.51
C ARG A 232 -11.71 7.97 12.44
N THR A 233 -10.92 8.90 11.89
CA THR A 233 -10.48 10.14 12.53
C THR A 233 -10.91 11.35 11.72
N HIS A 234 -11.10 12.50 12.38
CA HIS A 234 -11.35 13.81 11.75
C HIS A 234 -10.35 14.88 12.21
N ASP A 235 -9.35 14.51 13.02
CA ASP A 235 -8.43 15.45 13.66
C ASP A 235 -6.96 15.09 13.42
N GLY A 236 -6.71 14.32 12.36
CA GLY A 236 -5.37 13.89 11.98
C GLY A 236 -4.82 12.82 12.91
N GLY A 237 -5.66 11.91 13.38
CA GLY A 237 -5.27 10.76 14.19
C GLY A 237 -5.03 11.08 15.67
N LYS A 238 -5.45 12.25 16.15
CA LYS A 238 -5.40 12.55 17.60
C LYS A 238 -6.46 11.76 18.35
N THR A 239 -7.65 11.64 17.76
CA THR A 239 -8.73 10.80 18.25
C THR A 239 -9.26 9.88 17.14
N TRP A 240 -9.73 8.71 17.54
CA TRP A 240 -10.29 7.71 16.64
C TRP A 240 -11.65 7.23 17.15
N LYS A 241 -12.57 7.01 16.23
CA LYS A 241 -13.84 6.37 16.49
C LYS A 241 -13.89 5.04 15.73
N GLU A 242 -14.16 3.97 16.45
CA GLU A 242 -14.49 2.67 15.84
C GLU A 242 -15.88 2.75 15.19
N ILE A 243 -16.01 2.20 13.97
CA ILE A 243 -17.22 2.33 13.14
C ILE A 243 -17.67 0.98 12.56
N ASP A 244 -17.56 -0.06 13.35
CA ASP A 244 -17.90 -1.45 13.02
C ASP A 244 -19.30 -1.88 13.51
N ASN A 245 -20.03 -1.00 14.20
CA ASN A 245 -21.37 -1.30 14.73
C ASN A 245 -22.34 -1.74 13.64
N GLY A 246 -22.97 -2.90 13.85
CA GLY A 246 -23.94 -3.48 12.92
C GLY A 246 -23.33 -4.36 11.83
N LEU A 247 -22.01 -4.52 11.82
CA LEU A 247 -21.34 -5.47 10.94
C LEU A 247 -21.44 -6.90 11.49
N THR A 248 -21.50 -7.88 10.60
CA THR A 248 -21.60 -9.29 10.97
C THR A 248 -20.32 -9.75 11.65
N PRO A 249 -20.39 -10.36 12.86
CA PRO A 249 -19.22 -10.99 13.48
C PRO A 249 -18.58 -12.04 12.55
N GLY A 250 -17.26 -12.09 12.52
CA GLY A 250 -16.52 -13.00 11.64
C GLY A 250 -16.36 -12.51 10.19
N ALA A 251 -16.90 -11.34 9.85
CA ALA A 251 -16.69 -10.70 8.54
C ALA A 251 -15.44 -9.82 8.57
N VAL A 252 -14.32 -10.36 8.12
CA VAL A 252 -13.02 -9.69 8.17
C VAL A 252 -13.03 -8.38 7.38
N ALA A 253 -12.48 -7.32 7.97
CA ALA A 253 -12.34 -6.01 7.34
C ALA A 253 -11.15 -5.96 6.36
N ASN A 254 -11.42 -5.69 5.08
CA ASN A 254 -10.38 -5.62 4.07
C ASN A 254 -10.34 -4.29 3.31
N SER A 255 -11.41 -3.54 3.23
CA SER A 255 -11.43 -2.28 2.46
C SER A 255 -12.41 -1.28 3.06
N ILE A 256 -12.01 -0.02 3.00
CA ILE A 256 -12.84 1.14 3.38
C ILE A 256 -12.58 2.27 2.40
N ARG A 257 -13.61 3.02 2.06
CA ARG A 257 -13.56 4.25 1.28
C ARG A 257 -14.50 5.29 1.86
N GLU A 258 -14.12 6.59 1.75
CA GLU A 258 -14.98 7.71 2.08
C GLU A 258 -16.04 7.92 0.98
#